data_391dea00d4af05794ef035536c24629d
#
_entry.id   391dea00d4af05794ef035536c24629d
#
_cell.length_a   1.000
_cell.length_b   1.000
_cell.length_c   1.000
_cell.angle_alpha   90.00
_cell.angle_beta   90.00
_cell.angle_gamma   90.00
#
_symmetry.space_group_name_H-M   'P 1'
#
loop_
_entity.id
_entity.type
_entity.pdbx_description
1 polymer ?
#
loop_
_entity_poly.entity_id
_entity_poly.type
_entity_poly.pdbx_seq_one_letter_code
_entity_poly.pdbx_strand_id
1 'polypeptide(L)'
;MSVNYDLYETPNPDKEGEVLPLHARVVLKGSYTAEEFADQVVAFQHMPHAQVVGIIEAISKELRHLLLKGFSVELGDIGYFTLSLSVDKKVMESKELRSPSVSLKDINFRVNRQFKKDIESEIELQRYHSPFRVKNPDRKSVV
;
A
#
# COMPACT_ATOMS: atom_id res chain seq x y z
N MET A 1 -10.42 19.93 1.79
CA MET A 1 -10.47 18.49 1.48
C MET A 1 -10.11 17.70 2.72
N SER A 2 -10.91 16.73 3.09
CA SER A 2 -10.68 15.94 4.29
C SER A 2 -10.64 14.45 3.97
N VAL A 3 -9.85 13.72 4.75
CA VAL A 3 -9.83 12.26 4.74
C VAL A 3 -10.83 11.78 5.78
N ASN A 4 -11.79 11.01 5.36
CA ASN A 4 -12.78 10.44 6.25
C ASN A 4 -12.22 9.19 6.95
N TYR A 5 -12.48 9.07 8.24
CA TYR A 5 -12.09 7.89 9.00
C TYR A 5 -13.23 7.41 9.89
N ASP A 6 -13.19 6.16 10.26
CA ASP A 6 -14.06 5.60 11.29
C ASP A 6 -13.22 4.83 12.30
N LEU A 7 -13.79 4.67 13.48
CA LEU A 7 -13.20 3.93 14.57
C LEU A 7 -13.87 2.57 14.68
N TYR A 8 -13.09 1.54 14.91
CA TYR A 8 -13.59 0.19 15.08
C TYR A 8 -12.91 -0.54 16.23
N GLU A 9 -13.64 -1.51 16.76
CA GLU A 9 -13.18 -2.38 17.83
C GLU A 9 -12.68 -3.70 17.24
N THR A 10 -11.53 -4.15 17.71
CA THR A 10 -11.03 -5.48 17.38
C THR A 10 -11.10 -6.34 18.63
N PRO A 11 -11.86 -7.44 18.64
CA PRO A 11 -11.89 -8.35 19.79
C PRO A 11 -10.52 -9.02 19.94
N ASN A 12 -10.10 -9.17 21.21
CA ASN A 12 -8.87 -9.89 21.51
C ASN A 12 -9.11 -11.39 21.31
N PRO A 13 -8.38 -12.06 20.37
CA PRO A 13 -8.58 -13.49 20.12
C PRO A 13 -8.13 -14.39 21.25
N ASP A 14 -7.25 -13.88 22.12
CA ASP A 14 -6.66 -14.68 23.20
C ASP A 14 -7.45 -14.65 24.51
N LYS A 15 -8.36 -13.68 24.64
CA LYS A 15 -9.17 -13.51 25.85
C LYS A 15 -10.60 -13.13 25.51
N GLU A 16 -11.50 -14.02 25.81
CA GLU A 16 -12.93 -13.77 25.64
C GLU A 16 -13.37 -12.58 26.51
N GLY A 17 -13.99 -11.58 25.91
CA GLY A 17 -14.50 -10.42 26.59
C GLY A 17 -13.55 -9.23 26.71
N GLU A 18 -12.27 -9.36 26.39
CA GLU A 18 -11.36 -8.23 26.30
C GLU A 18 -11.37 -7.65 24.88
N VAL A 19 -11.54 -6.35 24.81
CA VAL A 19 -11.52 -5.60 23.54
C VAL A 19 -10.21 -4.81 23.48
N LEU A 20 -9.52 -4.92 22.35
CA LEU A 20 -8.32 -4.13 22.10
C LEU A 20 -8.69 -2.65 21.94
N PRO A 21 -7.73 -1.73 22.13
CA PRO A 21 -7.98 -0.30 21.88
C PRO A 21 -8.59 -0.06 20.50
N LEU A 22 -9.37 1.00 20.39
CA LEU A 22 -9.98 1.40 19.13
C LEU A 22 -8.92 1.74 18.09
N HIS A 23 -9.14 1.29 16.86
CA HIS A 23 -8.31 1.60 15.71
C HIS A 23 -9.04 2.56 14.77
N ALA A 24 -8.29 3.42 14.12
CA ALA A 24 -8.80 4.29 13.08
C ALA A 24 -8.54 3.67 11.69
N ARG A 25 -9.53 3.75 10.84
CA ARG A 25 -9.44 3.29 9.45
C ARG A 25 -9.97 4.33 8.51
N VAL A 26 -9.27 4.52 7.40
CA VAL A 26 -9.74 5.43 6.35
C VAL A 26 -11.03 4.89 5.73
N VAL A 27 -12.01 5.77 5.60
CA VAL A 27 -13.21 5.50 4.81
C VAL A 27 -12.93 6.02 3.41
N LEU A 28 -12.69 5.11 2.46
CA LEU A 28 -12.34 5.47 1.10
C LEU A 28 -13.54 6.12 0.38
N LYS A 29 -13.28 7.23 -0.29
CA LYS A 29 -14.27 7.89 -1.15
C LYS A 29 -14.39 7.22 -2.52
N GLY A 30 -13.46 6.38 -2.87
CA GLY A 30 -13.37 5.65 -4.13
C GLY A 30 -11.94 5.25 -4.44
N SER A 31 -11.74 4.72 -5.62
CA SER A 31 -10.43 4.33 -6.14
C SER A 31 -10.25 4.93 -7.53
N TYR A 32 -9.04 5.35 -7.83
CA TYR A 32 -8.67 5.80 -9.17
C TYR A 32 -7.98 4.67 -9.92
N THR A 33 -8.48 4.35 -11.10
CA THR A 33 -7.76 3.47 -12.03
C THR A 33 -6.58 4.22 -12.64
N ALA A 34 -5.66 3.51 -13.31
CA ALA A 34 -4.55 4.16 -14.01
C ALA A 34 -5.04 5.15 -15.06
N GLU A 35 -6.13 4.83 -15.77
CA GLU A 35 -6.75 5.71 -16.76
C GLU A 35 -7.30 6.97 -16.10
N GLU A 36 -8.06 6.85 -15.04
CA GLU A 36 -8.61 7.97 -14.29
C GLU A 36 -7.53 8.83 -13.66
N PHE A 37 -6.48 8.20 -13.14
CA PHE A 37 -5.32 8.90 -12.62
C PHE A 37 -4.60 9.69 -13.71
N ALA A 38 -4.45 9.09 -14.90
CA ALA A 38 -3.87 9.77 -16.05
C ALA A 38 -4.69 11.00 -16.45
N ASP A 39 -6.02 10.94 -16.38
CA ASP A 39 -6.89 12.09 -16.65
C ASP A 39 -6.63 13.24 -15.68
N GLN A 40 -6.40 12.94 -14.39
CA GLN A 40 -6.05 13.95 -13.40
C GLN A 40 -4.69 14.59 -13.69
N VAL A 41 -3.70 13.79 -14.08
CA VAL A 41 -2.37 14.29 -14.44
C VAL A 41 -2.45 15.21 -15.65
N VAL A 42 -3.20 14.84 -16.67
CA VAL A 42 -3.42 15.65 -17.88
C VAL A 42 -4.01 17.01 -17.54
N ALA A 43 -5.01 17.03 -16.65
CA ALA A 43 -5.68 18.26 -16.24
C ALA A 43 -4.73 19.26 -15.59
N PHE A 44 -3.73 18.78 -14.84
CA PHE A 44 -2.78 19.64 -14.11
C PHE A 44 -1.50 19.93 -14.87
N GLN A 45 -1.01 19.00 -15.69
CA GLN A 45 0.30 19.08 -16.31
C GLN A 45 0.27 19.35 -17.82
N HIS A 46 -0.90 19.46 -18.41
CA HIS A 46 -1.09 19.73 -19.86
C HIS A 46 -0.38 18.73 -20.78
N MET A 47 -0.27 17.47 -20.35
CA MET A 47 0.31 16.39 -21.16
C MET A 47 -0.82 15.60 -21.85
N PRO A 48 -0.59 15.08 -23.07
CA PRO A 48 -1.58 14.23 -23.72
C PRO A 48 -1.89 12.97 -22.90
N HIS A 49 -3.16 12.60 -22.78
CA HIS A 49 -3.60 11.44 -22.01
C HIS A 49 -2.88 10.14 -22.42
N ALA A 50 -2.79 9.87 -23.73
CA ALA A 50 -2.11 8.68 -24.24
C ALA A 50 -0.62 8.63 -23.84
N GLN A 51 0.03 9.77 -23.76
CA GLN A 51 1.43 9.87 -23.32
C GLN A 51 1.57 9.49 -21.84
N VAL A 52 0.67 9.97 -21.00
CA VAL A 52 0.70 9.65 -19.56
C VAL A 52 0.46 8.17 -19.33
N VAL A 53 -0.53 7.57 -19.97
CA VAL A 53 -0.81 6.12 -19.88
C VAL A 53 0.39 5.32 -20.38
N GLY A 54 0.97 5.72 -21.52
CA GLY A 54 2.16 5.07 -22.06
C GLY A 54 3.37 5.12 -21.13
N ILE A 55 3.57 6.24 -20.43
CA ILE A 55 4.64 6.38 -19.43
C ILE A 55 4.40 5.44 -18.24
N ILE A 56 3.18 5.36 -17.73
CA ILE A 56 2.84 4.46 -16.62
C ILE A 56 3.14 3.01 -17.01
N GLU A 57 2.76 2.59 -18.21
CA GLU A 57 3.06 1.25 -18.71
C GLU A 57 4.56 1.00 -18.88
N ALA A 58 5.29 1.98 -19.39
CA ALA A 58 6.74 1.89 -19.56
C ALA A 58 7.45 1.76 -18.20
N ILE A 59 7.01 2.54 -17.20
CA ILE A 59 7.52 2.45 -15.83
C ILE A 59 7.29 1.04 -15.26
N SER A 60 6.09 0.50 -15.42
CA SER A 60 5.76 -0.84 -14.94
C SER A 60 6.68 -1.92 -15.54
N LYS A 61 6.91 -1.88 -16.83
CA LYS A 61 7.77 -2.84 -17.53
C LYS A 61 9.22 -2.73 -17.10
N GLU A 62 9.76 -1.52 -17.03
CA GLU A 62 11.15 -1.31 -16.66
C GLU A 62 11.40 -1.60 -15.18
N LEU A 63 10.45 -1.26 -14.31
CA LEU A 63 10.50 -1.60 -12.89
C LEU A 63 10.62 -3.11 -12.69
N ARG A 64 9.79 -3.89 -13.37
CA ARG A 64 9.87 -5.35 -13.35
C ARG A 64 11.24 -5.87 -13.83
N HIS A 65 11.73 -5.31 -14.92
CA HIS A 65 13.02 -5.71 -15.50
C HIS A 65 14.19 -5.48 -14.53
N LEU A 66 14.23 -4.32 -13.88
CA LEU A 66 15.29 -3.96 -12.95
C LEU A 66 15.21 -4.76 -11.65
N LEU A 67 14.01 -4.98 -11.13
CA LEU A 67 13.80 -5.81 -9.93
C LEU A 67 14.24 -7.26 -10.19
N LEU A 68 13.95 -7.80 -11.36
CA LEU A 68 14.40 -9.15 -11.73
C LEU A 68 15.93 -9.28 -11.84
N LYS A 69 16.62 -8.17 -12.04
CA LYS A 69 18.09 -8.12 -12.02
C LYS A 69 18.67 -7.95 -10.61
N GLY A 70 17.82 -7.79 -9.60
CA GLY A 70 18.24 -7.63 -8.21
C GLY A 70 18.52 -6.21 -7.77
N PHE A 71 18.08 -5.21 -8.53
CA PHE A 71 18.23 -3.80 -8.16
C PHE A 71 17.04 -3.33 -7.33
N SER A 72 17.28 -2.38 -6.44
CA SER A 72 16.22 -1.53 -5.91
C SER A 72 15.95 -0.40 -6.90
N VAL A 73 14.72 0.06 -6.96
CA VAL A 73 14.33 1.11 -7.92
C VAL A 73 13.66 2.24 -7.18
N GLU A 74 14.22 3.44 -7.29
CA GLU A 74 13.64 4.67 -6.76
C GLU A 74 12.80 5.35 -7.83
N LEU A 75 11.55 5.70 -7.47
CA LEU A 75 10.65 6.48 -8.33
C LEU A 75 10.59 7.93 -7.82
N GLY A 76 11.70 8.63 -7.93
CA GLY A 76 11.79 10.04 -7.54
C GLY A 76 11.29 10.29 -6.11
N ASP A 77 10.47 11.30 -5.97
CA ASP A 77 9.97 11.73 -4.66
C ASP A 77 8.84 10.84 -4.08
N ILE A 78 8.40 9.84 -4.82
CA ILE A 78 7.32 8.95 -4.37
C ILE A 78 7.83 7.92 -3.37
N GLY A 79 8.89 7.21 -3.73
CA GLY A 79 9.43 6.14 -2.92
C GLY A 79 10.26 5.16 -3.73
N TYR A 80 10.52 3.99 -3.17
CA TYR A 80 11.33 2.98 -3.84
C TYR A 80 10.82 1.57 -3.63
N PHE A 81 11.17 0.69 -4.57
CA PHE A 81 10.81 -0.73 -4.59
C PHE A 81 12.03 -1.60 -4.35
N THR A 82 11.85 -2.65 -3.57
CA THR A 82 12.84 -3.70 -3.31
C THR A 82 12.17 -5.06 -3.27
N LEU A 83 12.94 -6.11 -3.52
CA LEU A 83 12.48 -7.48 -3.31
C LEU A 83 12.86 -7.97 -1.92
N SER A 84 12.02 -8.79 -1.33
CA SER A 84 12.34 -9.55 -0.14
C SER A 84 12.22 -11.05 -0.41
N LEU A 85 13.09 -11.81 0.23
CA LEU A 85 13.19 -13.25 0.03
C LEU A 85 12.82 -13.98 1.31
N SER A 86 12.37 -15.21 1.17
CA SER A 86 12.11 -16.11 2.28
C SER A 86 12.80 -17.45 2.04
N VAL A 87 13.02 -18.18 3.12
CA VAL A 87 13.53 -19.55 3.07
C VAL A 87 12.45 -20.52 3.50
N ASP A 88 12.34 -21.66 2.79
CA ASP A 88 11.30 -22.65 3.04
C ASP A 88 11.53 -23.45 4.34
N LYS A 89 12.78 -23.49 4.78
CA LYS A 89 13.16 -24.18 6.01
C LYS A 89 13.92 -23.23 6.92
N LYS A 90 13.75 -23.42 8.23
CA LYS A 90 14.55 -22.73 9.22
C LYS A 90 15.99 -23.21 9.11
N VAL A 91 16.85 -22.36 8.58
CA VAL A 91 18.26 -22.66 8.33
C VAL A 91 19.08 -22.05 9.46
N MET A 92 19.86 -22.88 10.16
CA MET A 92 20.71 -22.46 11.28
C MET A 92 22.11 -22.02 10.82
N GLU A 93 22.58 -22.55 9.69
CA GLU A 93 23.87 -22.22 9.11
C GLU A 93 23.76 -21.93 7.61
N SER A 94 24.53 -20.97 7.11
CA SER A 94 24.47 -20.55 5.71
C SER A 94 24.80 -21.66 4.71
N LYS A 95 25.64 -22.63 5.11
CA LYS A 95 25.99 -23.79 4.27
C LYS A 95 24.83 -24.78 4.08
N GLU A 96 23.76 -24.67 4.88
CA GLU A 96 22.55 -25.48 4.75
C GLU A 96 21.59 -24.92 3.71
N LEU A 97 21.81 -23.67 3.30
CA LEU A 97 20.99 -23.01 2.31
C LEU A 97 21.30 -23.50 0.89
N ARG A 98 20.31 -24.13 0.27
CA ARG A 98 20.35 -24.47 -1.15
C ARG A 98 19.47 -23.51 -1.93
N SER A 99 19.83 -23.20 -3.17
CA SER A 99 19.07 -22.32 -4.06
C SER A 99 17.55 -22.62 -4.08
N PRO A 100 17.12 -23.89 -4.16
CA PRO A 100 15.68 -24.21 -4.16
C PRO A 100 14.95 -23.89 -2.85
N SER A 101 15.68 -23.65 -1.77
CA SER A 101 15.07 -23.30 -0.47
C SER A 101 14.78 -21.81 -0.34
N VAL A 102 15.19 -21.01 -1.29
CA VAL A 102 15.00 -19.56 -1.29
C VAL A 102 13.96 -19.19 -2.35
N SER A 103 12.97 -18.44 -1.96
CA SER A 103 11.89 -17.97 -2.83
C SER A 103 11.58 -16.51 -2.60
N LEU A 104 10.87 -15.89 -3.54
CA LEU A 104 10.37 -14.54 -3.38
C LEU A 104 9.33 -14.51 -2.26
N LYS A 105 9.54 -13.66 -1.27
CA LYS A 105 8.54 -13.39 -0.23
C LYS A 105 7.57 -12.32 -0.68
N ASP A 106 8.09 -11.17 -1.07
CA ASP A 106 7.25 -10.03 -1.41
C ASP A 106 8.03 -8.98 -2.23
N ILE A 107 7.28 -8.07 -2.80
CA ILE A 107 7.79 -6.84 -3.39
C ILE A 107 7.43 -5.73 -2.42
N ASN A 108 8.44 -5.10 -1.84
CA ASN A 108 8.25 -4.06 -0.85
C ASN A 108 8.31 -2.67 -1.51
N PHE A 109 7.36 -1.83 -1.14
CA PHE A 109 7.38 -0.42 -1.48
C PHE A 109 7.55 0.40 -0.21
N ARG A 110 8.52 1.32 -0.20
CA ARG A 110 8.68 2.29 0.87
C ARG A 110 8.48 3.69 0.32
N VAL A 111 7.53 4.38 0.92
CA VAL A 111 7.25 5.78 0.57
C VAL A 111 8.43 6.67 0.95
N ASN A 112 8.68 7.68 0.12
CA ASN A 112 9.69 8.70 0.41
C ASN A 112 9.34 9.43 1.72
N ARG A 113 10.35 9.65 2.56
CA ARG A 113 10.17 10.28 3.87
C ARG A 113 9.58 11.69 3.78
N GLN A 114 10.05 12.49 2.83
CA GLN A 114 9.55 13.84 2.64
C GLN A 114 8.12 13.85 2.11
N PHE A 115 7.79 12.96 1.19
CA PHE A 115 6.43 12.78 0.68
C PHE A 115 5.45 12.47 1.82
N LYS A 116 5.85 11.58 2.72
CA LYS A 116 5.05 11.24 3.91
C LYS A 116 4.86 12.44 4.83
N LYS A 117 5.94 13.20 5.08
CA LYS A 117 5.87 14.40 5.93
C LYS A 117 4.97 15.48 5.35
N ASP A 118 5.01 15.66 4.04
CA ASP A 118 4.17 16.65 3.36
C ASP A 118 2.69 16.31 3.52
N ILE A 119 2.35 15.03 3.37
CA ILE A 119 0.96 14.57 3.60
C ILE A 119 0.58 14.73 5.08
N GLU A 120 1.45 14.36 6.02
CA GLU A 120 1.19 14.52 7.45
C GLU A 120 0.90 15.97 7.85
N SER A 121 1.60 16.92 7.22
CA SER A 121 1.43 18.35 7.52
C SER A 121 0.15 18.95 6.93
N GLU A 122 -0.36 18.37 5.86
CA GLU A 122 -1.51 18.91 5.12
C GLU A 122 -2.82 18.13 5.34
N ILE A 123 -2.73 16.93 5.93
CA ILE A 123 -3.89 16.07 6.08
C ILE A 123 -4.92 16.65 7.05
N GLU A 124 -6.17 16.69 6.62
CA GLU A 124 -7.32 17.04 7.45
C GLU A 124 -8.17 15.78 7.64
N LEU A 125 -8.43 15.43 8.89
CA LEU A 125 -9.16 14.22 9.25
C LEU A 125 -10.55 14.57 9.72
N GLN A 126 -11.56 13.88 9.18
CA GLN A 126 -12.94 14.04 9.55
C GLN A 126 -13.56 12.68 9.88
N ARG A 127 -14.17 12.59 11.05
CA ARG A 127 -14.85 11.35 11.44
C ARG A 127 -16.11 11.16 10.62
N TYR A 128 -16.21 9.98 9.99
CA TYR A 128 -17.37 9.57 9.24
C TYR A 128 -18.23 8.64 10.10
N HIS A 129 -19.48 9.06 10.34
CA HIS A 129 -20.46 8.25 11.06
C HIS A 129 -21.33 7.52 10.05
N SER A 130 -20.98 6.26 9.78
CA SER A 130 -21.84 5.41 8.98
C SER A 130 -23.09 5.02 9.79
N PRO A 131 -24.29 5.09 9.19
CA PRO A 131 -25.49 4.56 9.83
C PRO A 131 -25.39 3.05 10.10
N PHE A 132 -24.49 2.36 9.38
CA PHE A 132 -24.21 0.94 9.56
C PHE A 132 -22.84 0.77 10.19
N ARG A 133 -22.77 0.98 11.51
CA ARG A 133 -21.51 0.84 12.22
C ARG A 133 -21.03 -0.60 12.21
N VAL A 134 -19.94 -0.87 11.53
CA VAL A 134 -19.29 -2.18 11.52
C VAL A 134 -18.44 -2.30 12.78
N LYS A 135 -18.81 -3.20 13.69
CA LYS A 135 -18.03 -3.45 14.91
C LYS A 135 -16.70 -4.14 14.63
N ASN A 136 -16.64 -4.92 13.57
CA ASN A 136 -15.42 -5.62 13.17
C ASN A 136 -15.26 -5.53 11.65
N PRO A 137 -14.23 -4.81 11.15
CA PRO A 137 -14.03 -4.63 9.72
C PRO A 137 -13.64 -5.92 8.99
N ASP A 138 -13.12 -6.92 9.71
CA ASP A 138 -12.75 -8.21 9.13
C ASP A 138 -13.93 -9.17 9.01
N ARG A 139 -15.02 -8.88 9.71
CA ARG A 139 -16.27 -9.54 9.45
C ARG A 139 -17.01 -8.77 8.36
N LYS A 140 -17.25 -9.41 7.25
CA LYS A 140 -18.17 -8.87 6.24
C LYS A 140 -19.42 -8.44 6.97
N SER A 141 -19.72 -7.16 6.96
CA SER A 141 -20.94 -6.68 7.58
C SER A 141 -22.10 -7.34 6.87
N VAL A 142 -22.83 -8.10 7.62
CA VAL A 142 -24.13 -8.56 7.19
C VAL A 142 -25.06 -7.37 7.46
N VAL A 143 -25.57 -6.81 6.42
CA VAL A 143 -26.60 -5.78 6.51
C VAL A 143 -27.87 -6.40 7.04
#